data_c2068adb4dc359c1bcccb704a77f6e65
#
_entry.id   c2068adb4dc359c1bcccb704a77f6e65
#
_cell.length_a   1.000
_cell.length_b   1.000
_cell.length_c   1.000
_cell.angle_alpha   90.00
_cell.angle_beta   90.00
_cell.angle_gamma   90.00
#
_symmetry.space_group_name_H-M   'P 1'
#
loop_
_entity.id
_entity.type
_entity.pdbx_description
1 polymer ?
#
loop_
_entity_poly.entity_id
_entity_poly.type
_entity_poly.pdbx_seq_one_letter_code
_entity_poly.pdbx_strand_id
1 'polypeptide(L)'
;MSNNEKECAYMSEMRKNKLTQEWIIYAENRQKRPYEFEKSLLKKEKRNTPCPFCRGNECQTTPALYQDREQNWSIRVFPNRFPAVQYDDNPKIVEEAFYEAIPAFGRHEVVVDTPHHEQTIEQFSLEHLQNVLSVLQKRFIDIKSTKGIQQIQLFKNAGVDAGMSIKHSHWQLVGLPT
;
A
#
# COMPACT_ATOMS: atom_id res chain seq x y z
N MET A 1 -28.62 30.62 -5.59
CA MET A 1 -28.55 29.56 -4.58
C MET A 1 -27.55 28.56 -5.09
N SER A 2 -26.34 28.62 -4.61
CA SER A 2 -25.20 27.86 -5.11
C SER A 2 -25.21 26.47 -4.47
N ASN A 3 -25.38 25.46 -5.30
CA ASN A 3 -25.19 24.06 -4.91
C ASN A 3 -23.69 23.81 -4.70
N ASN A 4 -23.23 24.06 -3.49
CA ASN A 4 -21.97 23.57 -2.98
C ASN A 4 -22.24 22.19 -2.34
N GLU A 5 -22.58 21.20 -3.16
CA GLU A 5 -22.45 19.82 -2.76
C GLU A 5 -20.95 19.54 -2.70
N LYS A 6 -20.43 19.60 -1.48
CA LYS A 6 -19.10 19.11 -1.14
C LYS A 6 -19.04 17.67 -1.62
N GLU A 7 -18.25 17.41 -2.66
CA GLU A 7 -17.67 16.09 -2.89
C GLU A 7 -17.03 15.69 -1.57
N CYS A 8 -17.73 14.86 -0.81
CA CYS A 8 -17.19 14.16 0.32
C CYS A 8 -16.16 13.21 -0.32
N ALA A 9 -14.91 13.65 -0.36
CA ALA A 9 -13.82 12.78 -0.77
C ALA A 9 -13.92 11.55 0.12
N TYR A 10 -14.30 10.42 -0.45
CA TYR A 10 -14.43 9.14 0.26
C TYR A 10 -13.07 8.79 0.85
N MET A 11 -12.84 9.28 2.07
CA MET A 11 -11.69 8.90 2.84
C MET A 11 -11.91 7.48 3.34
N SER A 12 -10.88 6.66 3.25
CA SER A 12 -10.91 5.34 3.90
C SER A 12 -11.27 5.50 5.36
N GLU A 13 -12.09 4.60 5.90
CA GLU A 13 -12.47 4.59 7.30
C GLU A 13 -12.17 3.24 7.96
N MET A 14 -11.99 3.26 9.27
CA MET A 14 -11.87 2.08 10.10
C MET A 14 -13.11 1.95 10.96
N ARG A 15 -13.76 0.79 10.95
CA ARG A 15 -14.92 0.49 11.77
C ARG A 15 -14.60 -0.60 12.77
N LYS A 16 -14.95 -0.38 14.02
CA LYS A 16 -14.81 -1.39 15.06
C LYS A 16 -16.10 -2.18 15.22
N ASN A 17 -16.01 -3.48 15.06
CA ASN A 17 -17.12 -4.37 15.36
C ASN A 17 -17.30 -4.48 16.87
N LYS A 18 -18.48 -4.09 17.38
CA LYS A 18 -18.77 -4.09 18.83
C LYS A 18 -18.81 -5.49 19.44
N LEU A 19 -19.10 -6.52 18.65
CA LEU A 19 -19.16 -7.91 19.12
C LEU A 19 -17.78 -8.56 19.15
N THR A 20 -17.03 -8.49 18.03
CA THR A 20 -15.71 -9.15 17.90
C THR A 20 -14.57 -8.26 18.36
N GLN A 21 -14.80 -6.95 18.53
CA GLN A 21 -13.81 -5.92 18.85
C GLN A 21 -12.73 -5.74 17.75
N GLU A 22 -12.93 -6.32 16.59
CA GLU A 22 -12.02 -6.23 15.47
C GLU A 22 -12.20 -4.91 14.71
N TRP A 23 -11.09 -4.34 14.25
CA TRP A 23 -11.08 -3.19 13.36
C TRP A 23 -11.05 -3.64 11.90
N ILE A 24 -11.94 -3.09 11.08
CA ILE A 24 -12.04 -3.37 9.65
C ILE A 24 -11.82 -2.07 8.89
N ILE A 25 -10.91 -2.10 7.91
CA ILE A 25 -10.62 -0.94 7.05
C ILE A 25 -11.53 -0.99 5.82
N TYR A 26 -12.30 0.06 5.61
CA TYR A 26 -13.10 0.30 4.42
C TYR A 26 -12.38 1.31 3.55
N ALA A 27 -11.83 0.87 2.42
CA ALA A 27 -11.04 1.69 1.51
C ALA A 27 -11.57 1.55 0.08
N GLU A 28 -12.59 2.31 -0.28
CA GLU A 28 -13.26 2.25 -1.59
C GLU A 28 -12.34 2.58 -2.76
N ASN A 29 -11.39 3.49 -2.56
CA ASN A 29 -10.40 3.86 -3.56
C ASN A 29 -9.54 2.67 -4.03
N ARG A 30 -9.42 1.62 -3.22
CA ARG A 30 -8.67 0.39 -3.57
C ARG A 30 -9.38 -0.46 -4.63
N GLN A 31 -10.66 -0.25 -4.88
CA GLN A 31 -11.37 -0.92 -5.99
C GLN A 31 -10.82 -0.50 -7.35
N LYS A 32 -10.21 0.70 -7.45
CA LYS A 32 -9.62 1.26 -8.67
C LYS A 32 -8.18 0.77 -8.95
N ARG A 33 -7.60 -0.05 -8.03
CA ARG A 33 -6.23 -0.56 -8.23
C ARG A 33 -6.18 -1.56 -9.38
N PRO A 34 -5.10 -1.56 -10.17
CA PRO A 34 -4.94 -2.56 -11.23
C PRO A 34 -4.80 -3.96 -10.63
N TYR A 35 -5.46 -4.92 -11.25
CA TYR A 35 -5.28 -6.35 -11.00
C TYR A 35 -4.67 -6.98 -12.25
N GLU A 36 -3.52 -7.62 -12.12
CA GLU A 36 -2.92 -8.42 -13.19
C GLU A 36 -3.61 -9.79 -13.33
N PHE A 37 -4.33 -10.21 -12.30
CA PHE A 37 -5.02 -11.48 -12.21
C PHE A 37 -6.53 -11.27 -12.25
N GLU A 38 -7.15 -11.43 -13.41
CA GLU A 38 -8.60 -11.53 -13.49
C GLU A 38 -9.06 -12.93 -13.05
N LYS A 39 -10.05 -12.99 -12.15
CA LYS A 39 -10.77 -14.23 -11.78
C LYS A 39 -11.65 -14.76 -12.92
N SER A 40 -11.46 -14.31 -14.13
CA SER A 40 -12.24 -14.75 -15.29
C SER A 40 -11.58 -15.98 -15.92
N LEU A 41 -12.27 -17.12 -15.83
CA LEU A 41 -11.96 -18.35 -16.56
C LEU A 41 -12.11 -18.21 -18.09
N LEU A 42 -12.49 -17.02 -18.57
CA LEU A 42 -12.78 -16.75 -19.97
C LEU A 42 -12.01 -15.50 -20.41
N LYS A 43 -10.97 -15.72 -21.23
CA LYS A 43 -10.11 -14.80 -21.99
C LYS A 43 -8.84 -14.34 -21.32
N LYS A 44 -7.75 -15.00 -21.70
CA LYS A 44 -6.37 -14.52 -21.65
C LYS A 44 -6.17 -13.35 -22.62
N GLU A 45 -6.70 -12.20 -22.36
CA GLU A 45 -6.16 -10.98 -22.95
C GLU A 45 -4.99 -10.54 -22.07
N LYS A 46 -3.76 -10.77 -22.55
CA LYS A 46 -2.57 -10.13 -22.00
C LYS A 46 -2.81 -8.62 -22.05
N ARG A 47 -3.12 -8.00 -20.90
CA ARG A 47 -3.08 -6.55 -20.83
C ARG A 47 -1.64 -6.12 -21.10
N ASN A 48 -1.44 -5.52 -22.25
CA ASN A 48 -0.14 -5.00 -22.70
C ASN A 48 0.25 -3.70 -21.99
N THR A 49 -0.24 -3.49 -20.76
CA THR A 49 0.12 -2.33 -19.95
C THR A 49 1.45 -2.62 -19.25
N PRO A 50 2.46 -1.77 -19.44
CA PRO A 50 3.74 -1.97 -18.76
C PRO A 50 3.57 -1.93 -17.24
N CYS A 51 4.24 -2.83 -16.53
CA CYS A 51 4.17 -2.91 -15.07
C CYS A 51 4.66 -1.60 -14.43
N PRO A 52 3.88 -0.97 -13.53
CA PRO A 52 4.26 0.30 -12.90
C PRO A 52 5.48 0.21 -11.97
N PHE A 53 5.88 -1.02 -11.59
CA PHE A 53 7.01 -1.25 -10.68
C PHE A 53 8.30 -1.56 -11.43
N CYS A 54 8.25 -1.80 -12.74
CA CYS A 54 9.45 -1.94 -13.54
C CYS A 54 10.19 -0.61 -13.69
N ARG A 55 11.52 -0.69 -13.71
CA ARG A 55 12.38 0.45 -14.02
C ARG A 55 12.01 1.04 -15.38
N GLY A 56 11.95 2.37 -15.47
CA GLY A 56 11.49 3.12 -16.64
C GLY A 56 10.00 3.48 -16.62
N ASN A 57 9.23 2.96 -15.63
CA ASN A 57 7.81 3.24 -15.46
C ASN A 57 7.50 4.03 -14.17
N GLU A 58 8.50 4.71 -13.60
CA GLU A 58 8.40 5.43 -12.33
C GLU A 58 7.27 6.48 -12.32
N CYS A 59 6.96 7.06 -13.47
CA CYS A 59 5.86 8.03 -13.62
C CYS A 59 4.47 7.44 -13.36
N GLN A 60 4.32 6.11 -13.35
CA GLN A 60 3.06 5.43 -13.06
C GLN A 60 2.82 5.23 -11.55
N THR A 61 3.80 5.54 -10.71
CA THR A 61 3.71 5.48 -9.25
C THR A 61 3.73 6.89 -8.65
N THR A 62 3.49 6.99 -7.35
CA THR A 62 3.71 8.24 -6.61
C THR A 62 5.21 8.55 -6.51
N PRO A 63 5.60 9.80 -6.22
CA PRO A 63 6.99 10.17 -6.01
C PRO A 63 7.69 9.28 -4.98
N ALA A 64 8.95 8.94 -5.24
CA ALA A 64 9.71 8.09 -4.34
C ALA A 64 10.02 8.81 -3.01
N LEU A 65 9.84 8.09 -1.90
CA LEU A 65 10.31 8.48 -0.57
C LEU A 65 11.78 8.09 -0.37
N TYR A 66 12.19 7.01 -1.03
CA TYR A 66 13.55 6.51 -1.02
C TYR A 66 13.84 5.75 -2.31
N GLN A 67 15.07 5.86 -2.75
CA GLN A 67 15.62 5.12 -3.87
C GLN A 67 17.12 4.96 -3.61
N ASP A 68 17.66 3.76 -3.75
CA ASP A 68 19.04 3.48 -3.42
C ASP A 68 20.05 4.14 -4.38
N ARG A 69 19.63 4.44 -5.61
CA ARG A 69 20.39 5.18 -6.64
C ARG A 69 19.44 6.00 -7.50
N GLU A 70 19.85 7.18 -7.90
CA GLU A 70 19.04 8.08 -8.76
C GLU A 70 18.67 7.42 -10.10
N GLN A 71 19.65 6.84 -10.76
CA GLN A 71 19.49 6.00 -11.94
C GLN A 71 19.90 4.56 -11.58
N ASN A 72 19.34 3.60 -12.27
CA ASN A 72 19.64 2.17 -12.04
C ASN A 72 19.42 1.70 -10.59
N TRP A 73 18.32 2.18 -9.98
CA TRP A 73 17.93 1.75 -8.65
C TRP A 73 17.71 0.23 -8.56
N SER A 74 17.97 -0.34 -7.40
CA SER A 74 17.68 -1.73 -7.07
C SER A 74 16.53 -1.86 -6.08
N ILE A 75 16.34 -0.84 -5.23
CA ILE A 75 15.26 -0.77 -4.26
C ILE A 75 14.62 0.61 -4.35
N ARG A 76 13.28 0.64 -4.40
CA ARG A 76 12.53 1.88 -4.48
C ARG A 76 11.32 1.85 -3.53
N VAL A 77 11.10 2.95 -2.78
CA VAL A 77 10.01 3.10 -1.83
C VAL A 77 9.16 4.30 -2.20
N PHE A 78 7.85 4.15 -2.16
CA PHE A 78 6.92 5.24 -2.45
C PHE A 78 5.57 5.01 -1.73
N PRO A 79 4.78 6.09 -1.48
CA PRO A 79 3.42 5.96 -0.95
C PRO A 79 2.56 5.12 -1.89
N ASN A 80 1.72 4.24 -1.34
CA ASN A 80 0.80 3.48 -2.17
C ASN A 80 -0.19 4.43 -2.88
N ARG A 81 -0.31 4.32 -4.21
CA ARG A 81 -1.24 5.14 -5.00
C ARG A 81 -2.72 4.91 -4.63
N PHE A 82 -3.03 3.71 -4.13
CA PHE A 82 -4.37 3.32 -3.66
C PHE A 82 -4.27 2.89 -2.19
N PRO A 83 -4.02 3.84 -1.28
CA PRO A 83 -3.71 3.50 0.09
C PRO A 83 -4.94 2.96 0.82
N ALA A 84 -4.71 2.06 1.78
CA ALA A 84 -5.75 1.61 2.70
C ALA A 84 -6.01 2.64 3.80
N VAL A 85 -4.96 3.36 4.19
CA VAL A 85 -4.98 4.41 5.21
C VAL A 85 -4.26 5.64 4.67
N GLN A 86 -4.67 6.83 5.12
CA GLN A 86 -4.09 8.10 4.69
C GLN A 86 -3.69 8.92 5.92
N TYR A 87 -2.66 9.74 5.77
CA TYR A 87 -2.29 10.68 6.81
C TYR A 87 -3.33 11.80 6.89
N ASP A 88 -3.83 12.04 8.10
CA ASP A 88 -4.72 13.14 8.43
C ASP A 88 -4.27 13.75 9.76
N ASP A 89 -4.05 15.07 9.80
CA ASP A 89 -3.60 15.77 11.01
C ASP A 89 -4.68 15.88 12.08
N ASN A 90 -5.96 15.68 11.72
CA ASN A 90 -7.08 15.85 12.65
C ASN A 90 -8.22 14.84 12.38
N PRO A 91 -7.98 13.52 12.62
CA PRO A 91 -9.00 12.51 12.41
C PRO A 91 -10.18 12.74 13.36
N LYS A 92 -11.39 12.93 12.83
CA LYS A 92 -12.62 13.05 13.62
C LYS A 92 -13.21 11.66 13.84
N ILE A 93 -13.41 11.31 15.10
CA ILE A 93 -14.14 10.09 15.46
C ILE A 93 -15.63 10.34 15.23
N VAL A 94 -16.28 9.40 14.54
CA VAL A 94 -17.73 9.38 14.35
C VAL A 94 -18.28 8.17 15.10
N GLU A 95 -19.08 8.43 16.13
CA GLU A 95 -19.78 7.37 16.83
C GLU A 95 -21.15 7.14 16.18
N GLU A 96 -21.38 5.92 15.71
CA GLU A 96 -22.69 5.47 15.22
C GLU A 96 -23.27 4.40 16.14
N ALA A 97 -24.61 4.21 16.07
CA ALA A 97 -25.33 3.32 16.99
C ALA A 97 -24.78 1.89 17.04
N PHE A 98 -24.30 1.37 15.92
CA PHE A 98 -23.90 -0.04 15.77
C PHE A 98 -22.39 -0.26 15.70
N TYR A 99 -21.58 0.78 15.44
CA TYR A 99 -20.12 0.68 15.35
C TYR A 99 -19.46 2.02 15.69
N GLU A 100 -18.20 1.94 16.05
CA GLU A 100 -17.32 3.11 16.14
C GLU A 100 -16.62 3.26 14.79
N ALA A 101 -16.67 4.43 14.20
CA ALA A 101 -15.95 4.74 12.97
C ALA A 101 -14.91 5.84 13.24
N ILE A 102 -13.70 5.60 12.76
CA ILE A 102 -12.64 6.60 12.71
C ILE A 102 -12.12 6.71 11.28
N PRO A 103 -11.67 7.89 10.83
CA PRO A 103 -10.93 7.98 9.58
C PRO A 103 -9.78 6.98 9.58
N ALA A 104 -9.57 6.30 8.47
CA ALA A 104 -8.45 5.35 8.34
C ALA A 104 -7.14 6.14 8.25
N PHE A 105 -6.76 6.71 9.40
CA PHE A 105 -5.52 7.44 9.58
C PHE A 105 -4.33 6.51 9.51
N GLY A 106 -3.25 6.95 8.86
CA GLY A 106 -2.02 6.20 8.84
C GLY A 106 -1.14 6.45 7.63
N ARG A 107 -0.15 5.58 7.44
CA ARG A 107 0.76 5.61 6.29
C ARG A 107 0.74 4.27 5.59
N HIS A 108 0.71 4.28 4.27
CA HIS A 108 0.74 3.06 3.47
C HIS A 108 1.80 3.20 2.38
N GLU A 109 2.89 2.45 2.51
CA GLU A 109 4.04 2.50 1.61
C GLU A 109 4.22 1.17 0.88
N VAL A 110 4.78 1.27 -0.32
CA VAL A 110 5.21 0.13 -1.15
C VAL A 110 6.72 0.16 -1.27
N VAL A 111 7.35 -0.98 -1.07
CA VAL A 111 8.78 -1.18 -1.28
C VAL A 111 8.96 -2.18 -2.41
N VAL A 112 9.39 -1.69 -3.57
CA VAL A 112 9.79 -2.54 -4.69
C VAL A 112 11.23 -2.98 -4.43
N ASP A 113 11.42 -4.28 -4.26
CA ASP A 113 12.66 -4.87 -3.78
C ASP A 113 13.61 -5.35 -4.90
N THR A 114 13.22 -5.19 -6.16
CA THR A 114 14.04 -5.49 -7.33
C THR A 114 13.53 -4.70 -8.54
N PRO A 115 14.37 -4.29 -9.48
CA PRO A 115 13.93 -3.68 -10.74
C PRO A 115 13.45 -4.70 -11.77
N HIS A 116 13.64 -5.99 -11.53
CA HIS A 116 13.37 -7.07 -12.48
C HIS A 116 12.01 -7.72 -12.23
N HIS A 117 11.13 -7.66 -13.21
CA HIS A 117 9.73 -8.07 -13.10
C HIS A 117 9.51 -9.49 -12.61
N GLU A 118 10.31 -10.43 -13.12
CA GLU A 118 10.14 -11.86 -12.85
C GLU A 118 11.03 -12.37 -11.70
N GLN A 119 11.86 -11.51 -11.13
CA GLN A 119 12.76 -11.91 -10.06
C GLN A 119 12.00 -12.06 -8.75
N THR A 120 12.21 -13.18 -8.06
CA THR A 120 11.63 -13.47 -6.75
C THR A 120 12.68 -13.42 -5.65
N ILE A 121 12.25 -13.35 -4.39
CA ILE A 121 13.14 -13.19 -3.23
C ILE A 121 14.15 -14.33 -3.10
N GLU A 122 13.79 -15.53 -3.54
CA GLU A 122 14.66 -16.71 -3.49
C GLU A 122 15.87 -16.58 -4.43
N GLN A 123 15.80 -15.67 -5.39
CA GLN A 123 16.87 -15.39 -6.37
C GLN A 123 17.78 -14.24 -5.94
N PHE A 124 17.51 -13.62 -4.77
CA PHE A 124 18.33 -12.51 -4.29
C PHE A 124 19.66 -13.00 -3.75
N SER A 125 20.73 -12.23 -4.00
CA SER A 125 21.97 -12.43 -3.28
C SER A 125 21.80 -12.05 -1.81
N LEU A 126 22.64 -12.62 -0.94
CA LEU A 126 22.61 -12.29 0.49
C LEU A 126 22.81 -10.78 0.72
N GLU A 127 23.72 -10.16 -0.01
CA GLU A 127 23.98 -8.72 0.06
C GLU A 127 22.71 -7.92 -0.32
N HIS A 128 22.05 -8.28 -1.42
CA HIS A 128 20.83 -7.60 -1.84
C HIS A 128 19.71 -7.77 -0.81
N LEU A 129 19.53 -8.97 -0.26
CA LEU A 129 18.55 -9.21 0.79
C LEU A 129 18.84 -8.40 2.04
N GLN A 130 20.10 -8.27 2.48
CA GLN A 130 20.49 -7.41 3.59
C GLN A 130 20.14 -5.94 3.32
N ASN A 131 20.35 -5.46 2.11
CA ASN A 131 19.99 -4.10 1.70
C ASN A 131 18.47 -3.89 1.76
N VAL A 132 17.67 -4.83 1.25
CA VAL A 132 16.21 -4.80 1.32
C VAL A 132 15.75 -4.74 2.79
N LEU A 133 16.26 -5.61 3.66
CA LEU A 133 15.90 -5.63 5.08
C LEU A 133 16.30 -4.33 5.79
N SER A 134 17.44 -3.75 5.45
CA SER A 134 17.88 -2.47 6.00
C SER A 134 16.95 -1.33 5.59
N VAL A 135 16.47 -1.32 4.34
CA VAL A 135 15.49 -0.33 3.87
C VAL A 135 14.16 -0.51 4.57
N LEU A 136 13.66 -1.75 4.69
CA LEU A 136 12.43 -2.06 5.41
C LEU A 136 12.50 -1.60 6.87
N GLN A 137 13.62 -1.86 7.57
CA GLN A 137 13.83 -1.42 8.94
C GLN A 137 13.80 0.11 9.06
N LYS A 138 14.50 0.83 8.18
CA LYS A 138 14.50 2.30 8.17
C LYS A 138 13.09 2.86 7.94
N ARG A 139 12.35 2.31 7.00
CA ARG A 139 10.97 2.72 6.72
C ARG A 139 10.04 2.41 7.89
N PHE A 140 10.21 1.26 8.53
CA PHE A 140 9.47 0.88 9.72
C PHE A 140 9.66 1.89 10.86
N ILE A 141 10.91 2.27 11.15
CA ILE A 141 11.24 3.26 12.18
C ILE A 141 10.65 4.63 11.83
N ASP A 142 10.74 5.04 10.57
CA ASP A 142 10.19 6.34 10.13
C ASP A 142 8.65 6.36 10.25
N ILE A 143 7.96 5.31 9.84
CA ILE A 143 6.50 5.19 10.02
C ILE A 143 6.14 5.20 11.52
N LYS A 144 6.89 4.46 12.35
CA LYS A 144 6.65 4.39 13.80
C LYS A 144 6.81 5.75 14.49
N SER A 145 7.66 6.62 13.98
CA SER A 145 7.86 7.97 14.52
C SER A 145 6.71 8.93 14.20
N THR A 146 5.80 8.55 13.30
CA THR A 146 4.63 9.36 12.95
C THR A 146 3.66 9.39 14.12
N LYS A 147 3.31 10.61 14.58
CA LYS A 147 2.37 10.78 15.69
C LYS A 147 1.03 10.12 15.40
N GLY A 148 0.53 9.33 16.35
CA GLY A 148 -0.76 8.63 16.23
C GLY A 148 -0.66 7.22 15.61
N ILE A 149 0.48 6.79 15.10
CA ILE A 149 0.67 5.39 14.66
C ILE A 149 1.11 4.54 15.84
N GLN A 150 0.35 3.49 16.13
CA GLN A 150 0.61 2.54 17.23
C GLN A 150 1.07 1.18 16.72
N GLN A 151 0.55 0.74 15.58
CA GLN A 151 0.84 -0.55 14.98
C GLN A 151 1.37 -0.40 13.56
N ILE A 152 2.29 -1.27 13.15
CA ILE A 152 2.77 -1.34 11.76
C ILE A 152 2.65 -2.78 11.28
N GLN A 153 1.96 -2.94 10.15
CA GLN A 153 1.90 -4.20 9.42
C GLN A 153 2.94 -4.16 8.28
N LEU A 154 3.91 -5.07 8.35
CA LEU A 154 4.88 -5.31 7.28
C LEU A 154 4.57 -6.66 6.65
N PHE A 155 4.28 -6.69 5.36
CA PHE A 155 3.92 -7.93 4.67
C PHE A 155 4.34 -7.91 3.19
N LYS A 156 4.43 -9.12 2.64
CA LYS A 156 4.66 -9.37 1.23
C LYS A 156 3.67 -10.43 0.75
N ASN A 157 2.87 -10.09 -0.23
CA ASN A 157 1.97 -11.05 -0.86
C ASN A 157 2.68 -11.71 -2.05
N ALA A 158 2.72 -13.03 -2.07
CA ALA A 158 3.29 -13.81 -3.16
C ALA A 158 2.24 -14.80 -3.69
N GLY A 159 1.94 -14.69 -4.99
CA GLY A 159 0.91 -15.52 -5.64
C GLY A 159 -0.51 -14.94 -5.54
N VAL A 160 -1.37 -15.46 -6.41
CA VAL A 160 -2.76 -15.00 -6.57
C VAL A 160 -3.58 -15.26 -5.30
N ASP A 161 -3.38 -16.43 -4.70
CA ASP A 161 -4.12 -16.86 -3.51
C ASP A 161 -3.79 -16.01 -2.26
N ALA A 162 -2.59 -15.40 -2.24
CA ALA A 162 -2.20 -14.44 -1.22
C ALA A 162 -2.74 -13.01 -1.46
N GLY A 163 -3.57 -12.81 -2.50
CA GLY A 163 -4.14 -11.50 -2.83
C GLY A 163 -3.15 -10.53 -3.49
N MET A 164 -2.11 -11.04 -4.13
CA MET A 164 -1.18 -10.24 -4.93
C MET A 164 -1.93 -9.62 -6.12
N SER A 165 -1.85 -8.32 -6.29
CA SER A 165 -2.47 -7.59 -7.41
C SER A 165 -1.51 -7.28 -8.55
N ILE A 166 -0.23 -7.14 -8.26
CA ILE A 166 0.88 -6.89 -9.20
C ILE A 166 1.93 -7.97 -8.96
N LYS A 167 2.30 -8.69 -10.02
CA LYS A 167 3.23 -9.83 -9.96
C LYS A 167 4.66 -9.41 -9.56
N HIS A 168 5.07 -8.20 -9.95
CA HIS A 168 6.37 -7.66 -9.61
C HIS A 168 6.61 -7.68 -8.09
N SER A 169 7.73 -8.23 -7.67
CA SER A 169 8.10 -8.42 -6.26
C SER A 169 8.08 -7.11 -5.46
N HIS A 170 7.29 -7.06 -4.39
CA HIS A 170 7.19 -5.88 -3.54
C HIS A 170 6.71 -6.21 -2.14
N TRP A 171 7.05 -5.34 -1.20
CA TRP A 171 6.55 -5.34 0.18
C TRP A 171 5.60 -4.18 0.40
N GLN A 172 4.80 -4.28 1.45
CA GLN A 172 3.95 -3.20 1.91
C GLN A 172 4.14 -2.95 3.40
N LEU A 173 4.17 -1.68 3.77
CA LEU A 173 4.14 -1.24 5.16
C LEU A 173 2.88 -0.40 5.36
N VAL A 174 2.09 -0.76 6.37
CA VAL A 174 0.87 -0.05 6.75
C VAL A 174 0.97 0.33 8.20
N GLY A 175 1.08 1.62 8.48
CA GLY A 175 1.03 2.17 9.84
C GLY A 175 -0.41 2.49 10.20
N LEU A 176 -0.85 2.02 11.38
CA LEU A 176 -2.23 2.10 11.87
C LEU A 176 -2.29 2.82 13.22
N PRO A 177 -3.43 3.48 13.54
CA PRO A 177 -3.61 4.18 14.81
C PRO A 177 -4.02 3.25 15.96
N THR A 178 -4.24 1.96 15.69
CA THR A 178 -4.73 0.95 16.66
C THR A 178 -3.81 -0.24 16.69
#